data_d36ca0c25425f5f3c8c4a18f7b11f1a8
#
_entry.id   d36ca0c25425f5f3c8c4a18f7b11f1a8
#
_cell.length_a   1.000
_cell.length_b   1.000
_cell.length_c   1.000
_cell.angle_alpha   90.00
_cell.angle_beta   90.00
_cell.angle_gamma   90.00
#
_symmetry.space_group_name_H-M   'P 1'
#
loop_
_entity.id
_entity.type
_entity.pdbx_description
1 polymer ?
#
loop_
_entity_poly.entity_id
_entity_poly.type
_entity_poly.pdbx_seq_one_letter_code
_entity_poly.pdbx_strand_id
1 'polypeptide(L)'
;MPNYRISTIANLLGVSDDTIRRWLDENLIKAVNGSGPKRVDGASVARFLKERPVGGLLGEEPSESIRNHFQGLVVALKKGQVMSQVDLQCGPYRVVSLVSTEAVEELNLEVGSVATAQVKATNVSVQLPEGGKL
;
A
#
# COMPACT_ATOMS: atom_id res chain seq x y z
N MET A 1 3.64 -15.48 -18.72
CA MET A 1 4.34 -14.62 -17.75
C MET A 1 3.55 -13.35 -17.55
N PRO A 2 3.34 -12.93 -16.30
CA PRO A 2 2.60 -11.70 -16.04
C PRO A 2 3.28 -10.50 -16.66
N ASN A 3 2.54 -9.72 -17.43
CA ASN A 3 3.02 -8.45 -17.96
C ASN A 3 1.86 -7.47 -17.99
N TYR A 4 2.18 -6.19 -17.93
CA TYR A 4 1.18 -5.14 -17.75
C TYR A 4 1.54 -3.90 -18.53
N ARG A 5 0.54 -3.09 -18.82
CA ARG A 5 0.76 -1.77 -19.38
C ARG A 5 1.46 -0.88 -18.37
N ILE A 6 2.22 0.09 -18.86
CA ILE A 6 2.93 1.05 -17.99
C ILE A 6 1.94 1.73 -17.02
N SER A 7 0.79 2.18 -17.55
CA SER A 7 -0.19 2.86 -16.70
C SER A 7 -0.76 1.96 -15.60
N THR A 8 -0.94 0.68 -15.87
CA THR A 8 -1.44 -0.28 -14.87
C THR A 8 -0.45 -0.42 -13.71
N ILE A 9 0.83 -0.63 -14.03
CA ILE A 9 1.86 -0.74 -12.99
C ILE A 9 2.01 0.56 -12.22
N ALA A 10 1.99 1.69 -12.90
CA ALA A 10 2.09 3.00 -12.24
C ALA A 10 0.96 3.19 -11.22
N ASN A 11 -0.27 2.87 -11.61
CA ASN A 11 -1.42 2.97 -10.72
C ASN A 11 -1.31 2.03 -9.52
N LEU A 12 -0.88 0.79 -9.75
CA LEU A 12 -0.72 -0.18 -8.66
C LEU A 12 0.31 0.27 -7.63
N LEU A 13 1.38 0.91 -8.09
CA LEU A 13 2.48 1.32 -7.20
C LEU A 13 2.34 2.75 -6.69
N GLY A 14 1.33 3.48 -7.16
CA GLY A 14 1.13 4.87 -6.74
C GLY A 14 2.21 5.82 -7.26
N VAL A 15 2.75 5.54 -8.44
CA VAL A 15 3.77 6.38 -9.08
C VAL A 15 3.27 6.84 -10.45
N SER A 16 3.99 7.77 -11.07
CA SER A 16 3.63 8.26 -12.39
C SER A 16 4.11 7.32 -13.49
N ASP A 17 3.48 7.42 -14.67
CA ASP A 17 3.93 6.69 -15.87
C ASP A 17 5.38 7.03 -16.18
N ASP A 18 5.76 8.29 -15.99
CA ASP A 18 7.13 8.74 -16.24
C ASP A 18 8.14 8.05 -15.33
N THR A 19 7.74 7.79 -14.08
CA THR A 19 8.59 7.04 -13.15
C THR A 19 8.85 5.62 -13.69
N ILE A 20 7.82 4.95 -14.17
CA ILE A 20 7.96 3.61 -14.75
C ILE A 20 8.85 3.66 -16.00
N ARG A 21 8.65 4.65 -16.87
CA ARG A 21 9.49 4.81 -18.07
C ARG A 21 10.95 5.05 -17.71
N ARG A 22 11.20 5.83 -16.67
CA ARG A 22 12.56 6.08 -16.19
C ARG A 22 13.21 4.79 -15.69
N TRP A 23 12.47 3.98 -14.94
CA TRP A 23 12.98 2.68 -14.47
C TRP A 23 13.30 1.75 -15.63
N LEU A 24 12.49 1.76 -16.69
CA LEU A 24 12.78 1.00 -17.91
C LEU A 24 14.04 1.51 -18.60
N ASP A 25 14.20 2.82 -18.73
CA ASP A 25 15.35 3.44 -19.37
C ASP A 25 16.65 3.16 -18.61
N GLU A 26 16.57 3.09 -17.28
CA GLU A 26 17.71 2.79 -16.42
C GLU A 26 17.96 1.28 -16.27
N ASN A 27 17.19 0.45 -16.95
CA ASN A 27 17.28 -1.02 -16.88
C ASN A 27 17.04 -1.60 -15.49
N LEU A 28 16.29 -0.89 -14.66
CA LEU A 28 15.89 -1.38 -13.32
C LEU A 28 14.77 -2.40 -13.41
N ILE A 29 13.92 -2.27 -14.40
CA ILE A 29 12.84 -3.21 -14.72
C ILE A 29 12.89 -3.49 -16.22
N LYS A 30 12.20 -4.53 -16.67
CA LYS A 30 12.28 -4.99 -18.07
C LYS A 30 10.96 -4.82 -18.79
N ALA A 31 11.05 -4.40 -20.05
CA ALA A 31 9.92 -4.40 -20.96
C ALA A 31 9.75 -5.79 -21.58
N VAL A 32 8.52 -6.09 -21.98
CA VAL A 32 8.21 -7.31 -22.73
C VAL A 32 8.28 -6.98 -24.21
N ASN A 33 9.01 -7.79 -24.96
CA ASN A 33 9.12 -7.65 -26.40
C ASN A 33 7.81 -8.04 -27.07
N GLY A 34 7.36 -7.23 -28.02
CA GLY A 34 6.13 -7.51 -28.76
C GLY A 34 5.75 -6.33 -29.63
N SER A 35 4.78 -6.56 -30.53
CA SER A 35 4.16 -5.51 -31.31
C SER A 35 3.08 -4.83 -30.48
N GLY A 36 2.92 -3.51 -30.64
CA GLY A 36 1.93 -2.74 -29.95
C GLY A 36 2.48 -1.93 -28.79
N PRO A 37 1.62 -1.45 -27.87
CA PRO A 37 2.06 -0.64 -26.74
C PRO A 37 3.06 -1.38 -25.87
N LYS A 38 4.03 -0.65 -25.33
CA LYS A 38 5.06 -1.21 -24.47
C LYS A 38 4.43 -1.79 -23.19
N ARG A 39 4.84 -2.98 -22.82
CA ARG A 39 4.38 -3.67 -21.63
C ARG A 39 5.57 -3.97 -20.74
N VAL A 40 5.30 -4.12 -19.46
CA VAL A 40 6.31 -4.31 -18.41
C VAL A 40 6.22 -5.73 -17.88
N ASP A 41 7.37 -6.39 -17.74
CA ASP A 41 7.44 -7.71 -17.13
C ASP A 41 7.22 -7.61 -15.62
N GLY A 42 6.14 -8.23 -15.14
CA GLY A 42 5.76 -8.18 -13.72
C GLY A 42 6.82 -8.78 -12.81
N ALA A 43 7.47 -9.86 -13.23
CA ALA A 43 8.52 -10.49 -12.42
C ALA A 43 9.72 -9.55 -12.21
N SER A 44 10.08 -8.76 -13.23
CA SER A 44 11.19 -7.81 -13.10
C SER A 44 10.85 -6.69 -12.13
N VAL A 45 9.60 -6.22 -12.17
CA VAL A 45 9.12 -5.21 -11.20
C VAL A 45 9.16 -5.76 -9.79
N ALA A 46 8.67 -6.98 -9.60
CA ALA A 46 8.67 -7.63 -8.28
C ALA A 46 10.09 -7.75 -7.73
N ARG A 47 11.04 -8.16 -8.57
CA ARG A 47 12.44 -8.29 -8.17
C ARG A 47 13.05 -6.96 -7.75
N PHE A 48 12.78 -5.92 -8.54
CA PHE A 48 13.26 -4.58 -8.25
C PHE A 48 12.71 -4.05 -6.92
N LEU A 49 11.42 -4.22 -6.69
CA LEU A 49 10.76 -3.74 -5.45
C LEU A 49 11.19 -4.53 -4.22
N LYS A 50 11.43 -5.84 -4.38
CA LYS A 50 11.84 -6.70 -3.28
C LYS A 50 13.16 -6.27 -2.66
N GLU A 51 14.07 -5.71 -3.47
CA GLU A 51 15.37 -5.25 -3.04
C GLU A 51 15.35 -3.89 -2.36
N ARG A 52 14.20 -3.20 -2.38
CA ARG A 52 14.06 -1.90 -1.73
C ARG A 52 13.80 -2.09 -0.23
N PRO A 53 14.28 -1.15 0.60
CA PRO A 53 14.03 -1.24 2.03
C PRO A 53 12.53 -1.29 2.34
N VAL A 54 12.16 -2.17 3.28
CA VAL A 54 10.80 -2.21 3.83
C VAL A 54 10.75 -1.25 5.01
N GLY A 55 9.75 -0.39 5.05
CA GLY A 55 9.58 0.53 6.17
C GLY A 55 8.70 1.69 5.80
N GLY A 56 8.12 2.31 6.81
CA GLY A 56 7.35 3.53 6.64
C GLY A 56 8.25 4.75 6.54
N LEU A 57 7.64 5.92 6.51
CA LEU A 57 8.34 7.19 6.45
C LEU A 57 9.31 7.40 7.61
N LEU A 58 9.08 6.75 8.74
CA LEU A 58 9.90 6.89 9.94
C LEU A 58 10.97 5.81 10.08
N GLY A 59 11.05 4.88 9.14
CA GLY A 59 12.07 3.86 9.13
C GLY A 59 12.00 2.84 10.27
N GLU A 60 10.86 2.74 10.93
CA GLU A 60 10.67 1.78 12.00
C GLU A 60 10.55 0.37 11.46
N GLU A 61 11.26 -0.57 12.06
CA GLU A 61 11.13 -1.96 11.70
C GLU A 61 9.87 -2.55 12.34
N PRO A 62 9.05 -3.30 11.56
CA PRO A 62 7.87 -3.94 12.12
C PRO A 62 8.27 -5.01 13.14
N SER A 63 7.46 -5.18 14.17
CA SER A 63 7.65 -6.27 15.12
C SER A 63 7.41 -7.60 14.41
N GLU A 64 7.97 -8.69 14.95
CA GLU A 64 7.83 -10.01 14.35
C GLU A 64 6.37 -10.45 14.22
N SER A 65 5.50 -10.04 15.14
CA SER A 65 4.10 -10.44 15.14
C SER A 65 3.19 -9.54 14.31
N ILE A 66 3.58 -8.29 14.08
CA ILE A 66 2.80 -7.34 13.30
C ILE A 66 3.68 -6.84 12.16
N ARG A 67 3.43 -7.36 10.96
CA ARG A 67 4.29 -7.08 9.79
C ARG A 67 3.71 -6.06 8.82
N ASN A 68 2.46 -5.65 9.01
CA ASN A 68 1.79 -4.73 8.10
C ASN A 68 1.55 -3.41 8.81
N HIS A 69 2.21 -2.37 8.34
CA HIS A 69 2.13 -1.02 8.90
C HIS A 69 1.80 -0.05 7.77
N PHE A 70 0.75 0.74 7.97
CA PHE A 70 0.31 1.73 6.99
C PHE A 70 0.16 3.07 7.69
N GLN A 71 1.11 3.96 7.45
CA GLN A 71 1.04 5.29 8.02
C GLN A 71 0.08 6.16 7.20
N GLY A 72 -0.75 6.91 7.87
CA GLY A 72 -1.73 7.72 7.19
C GLY A 72 -2.28 8.83 8.06
N LEU A 73 -3.30 9.49 7.54
CA LEU A 73 -3.99 10.59 8.17
C LEU A 73 -5.39 10.14 8.57
N VAL A 74 -5.79 10.43 9.80
CA VAL A 74 -7.16 10.18 10.24
C VAL A 74 -8.09 11.15 9.50
N VAL A 75 -8.99 10.61 8.68
CA VAL A 75 -9.93 11.43 7.89
C VAL A 75 -11.34 11.39 8.44
N ALA A 76 -11.67 10.40 9.27
CA ALA A 76 -12.97 10.32 9.93
C ALA A 76 -12.83 9.57 11.25
N LEU A 77 -13.63 9.97 12.22
CA LEU A 77 -13.64 9.37 13.52
C LEU A 77 -15.10 9.34 14.04
N LYS A 78 -15.61 8.13 14.25
CA LYS A 78 -16.95 7.93 14.81
C LYS A 78 -16.81 7.34 16.20
N LYS A 79 -17.04 8.15 17.22
CA LYS A 79 -16.93 7.70 18.61
C LYS A 79 -18.25 7.10 19.10
N GLY A 80 -18.21 5.85 19.55
CA GLY A 80 -19.27 5.25 20.32
C GLY A 80 -18.91 5.25 21.80
N GLN A 81 -19.78 4.70 22.63
CA GLN A 81 -19.50 4.63 24.08
C GLN A 81 -18.37 3.64 24.39
N VAL A 82 -18.34 2.52 23.71
CA VAL A 82 -17.36 1.45 23.94
C VAL A 82 -16.39 1.31 22.78
N MET A 83 -16.91 1.32 21.57
CA MET A 83 -16.12 1.14 20.35
C MET A 83 -16.19 2.38 19.47
N SER A 84 -15.10 2.65 18.80
CA SER A 84 -14.98 3.76 17.85
C SER A 84 -14.49 3.24 16.51
N GLN A 85 -14.88 3.94 15.45
CA GLN A 85 -14.38 3.67 14.10
C GLN A 85 -13.42 4.78 13.68
N VAL A 86 -12.23 4.38 13.25
CA VAL A 86 -11.21 5.31 12.77
C VAL A 86 -10.93 5.00 11.31
N ASP A 87 -11.11 5.99 10.44
CA ASP A 87 -10.80 5.88 9.03
C ASP A 87 -9.49 6.61 8.75
N LEU A 88 -8.52 5.90 8.17
CA LEU A 88 -7.22 6.47 7.81
C LEU A 88 -7.03 6.48 6.29
N GLN A 89 -6.48 7.56 5.79
CA GLN A 89 -6.05 7.61 4.40
C GLN A 89 -4.55 7.32 4.37
N CYS A 90 -4.20 6.12 3.84
CA CYS A 90 -2.82 5.63 3.78
C CYS A 90 -2.41 5.57 2.31
N GLY A 91 -1.74 6.61 1.81
CA GLY A 91 -1.51 6.75 0.39
C GLY A 91 -2.84 6.80 -0.36
N PRO A 92 -3.02 5.98 -1.41
CA PRO A 92 -4.29 5.95 -2.15
C PRO A 92 -5.35 5.06 -1.49
N TYR A 93 -5.06 4.46 -0.33
CA TYR A 93 -5.94 3.47 0.29
C TYR A 93 -6.63 4.01 1.53
N ARG A 94 -7.89 3.63 1.70
CA ARG A 94 -8.65 3.91 2.90
C ARG A 94 -8.61 2.68 3.79
N VAL A 95 -8.08 2.84 5.01
CA VAL A 95 -8.02 1.76 6.00
C VAL A 95 -8.99 2.09 7.12
N VAL A 96 -9.87 1.15 7.43
CA VAL A 96 -10.89 1.33 8.48
C VAL A 96 -10.51 0.46 9.67
N SER A 97 -10.50 1.05 10.85
CA SER A 97 -10.19 0.34 12.09
C SER A 97 -11.32 0.51 13.10
N LEU A 98 -11.66 -0.57 13.78
CA LEU A 98 -12.55 -0.54 14.93
C LEU A 98 -11.71 -0.78 16.17
N VAL A 99 -11.66 0.22 17.04
CA VAL A 99 -10.87 0.17 18.27
C VAL A 99 -11.74 0.63 19.45
N SER A 100 -11.28 0.36 20.67
CA SER A 100 -12.02 0.86 21.83
C SER A 100 -11.97 2.39 21.88
N THR A 101 -13.04 2.98 22.34
CA THR A 101 -13.10 4.44 22.54
C THR A 101 -12.05 4.87 23.56
N GLU A 102 -11.79 4.03 24.56
CA GLU A 102 -10.72 4.26 25.52
C GLU A 102 -9.36 4.41 24.82
N ALA A 103 -9.06 3.55 23.85
CA ALA A 103 -7.80 3.64 23.08
C ALA A 103 -7.73 4.93 22.28
N VAL A 104 -8.83 5.35 21.65
CA VAL A 104 -8.89 6.61 20.91
C VAL A 104 -8.55 7.78 21.83
N GLU A 105 -9.10 7.77 23.05
CA GLU A 105 -8.85 8.83 24.02
C GLU A 105 -7.43 8.82 24.55
N GLU A 106 -6.90 7.63 24.89
CA GLU A 106 -5.52 7.49 25.36
C GLU A 106 -4.49 7.96 24.32
N LEU A 107 -4.76 7.67 23.05
CA LEU A 107 -3.87 8.08 21.94
C LEU A 107 -4.13 9.50 21.46
N ASN A 108 -5.15 10.16 21.99
CA ASN A 108 -5.57 11.51 21.57
C ASN A 108 -5.81 11.58 20.06
N LEU A 109 -6.43 10.54 19.49
CA LEU A 109 -6.75 10.54 18.07
C LEU A 109 -7.86 11.52 17.75
N GLU A 110 -7.65 12.29 16.69
CA GLU A 110 -8.65 13.22 16.17
C GLU A 110 -8.51 13.29 14.65
N VAL A 111 -9.52 13.85 13.99
CA VAL A 111 -9.43 14.08 12.54
C VAL A 111 -8.23 14.99 12.28
N GLY A 112 -7.36 14.57 11.36
CA GLY A 112 -6.11 15.27 11.08
C GLY A 112 -4.89 14.69 11.79
N SER A 113 -5.06 13.76 12.73
CA SER A 113 -3.92 13.08 13.36
C SER A 113 -3.19 12.19 12.36
N VAL A 114 -1.87 12.15 12.47
CA VAL A 114 -1.07 11.12 11.78
C VAL A 114 -1.07 9.88 12.65
N ALA A 115 -1.39 8.74 12.05
CA ALA A 115 -1.44 7.48 12.78
C ALA A 115 -0.99 6.34 11.86
N THR A 116 -0.63 5.21 12.46
CA THR A 116 -0.22 4.03 11.72
C THR A 116 -1.22 2.91 11.96
N ALA A 117 -1.82 2.42 10.90
CA ALA A 117 -2.65 1.22 10.95
C ALA A 117 -1.74 0.00 10.95
N GLN A 118 -2.04 -0.97 11.80
CA GLN A 118 -1.26 -2.19 11.93
C GLN A 118 -2.17 -3.40 11.78
N VAL A 119 -1.73 -4.37 11.01
CA VAL A 119 -2.49 -5.62 10.80
C VAL A 119 -1.55 -6.81 10.93
N LYS A 120 -1.88 -7.74 11.81
CA LYS A 120 -1.13 -9.00 11.90
C LYS A 120 -1.20 -9.72 10.57
N ALA A 121 -0.08 -10.31 10.15
CA ALA A 121 -0.02 -11.05 8.88
C ALA A 121 -1.09 -12.14 8.80
N THR A 122 -1.42 -12.77 9.91
CA THR A 122 -2.45 -13.82 9.98
C THR A 122 -3.86 -13.31 9.72
N ASN A 123 -4.09 -12.00 9.83
CA ASN A 123 -5.39 -11.38 9.60
C ASN A 123 -5.56 -10.79 8.21
N VAL A 124 -4.56 -10.93 7.36
CA VAL A 124 -4.61 -10.41 5.99
C VAL A 124 -4.99 -11.54 5.04
N SER A 125 -6.09 -11.38 4.33
CA SER A 125 -6.50 -12.33 3.29
C SER A 125 -6.11 -11.78 1.93
N VAL A 126 -5.98 -12.67 0.94
CA VAL A 126 -5.58 -12.32 -0.41
C VAL A 126 -6.63 -12.84 -1.39
N GLN A 127 -7.02 -11.99 -2.33
CA GLN A 127 -7.93 -12.39 -3.40
C GLN A 127 -7.44 -11.82 -4.72
N LEU A 128 -7.84 -12.46 -5.80
CA LEU A 128 -7.54 -11.97 -7.14
C LEU A 128 -8.51 -10.83 -7.51
N PRO A 129 -8.11 -9.94 -8.41
CA PRO A 129 -9.03 -8.94 -8.95
C PRO A 129 -10.21 -9.62 -9.62
N GLU A 130 -11.34 -8.94 -9.67
CA GLU A 130 -12.52 -9.44 -10.35
C GLU A 130 -12.18 -9.76 -11.80
N GLY A 131 -12.55 -10.96 -12.28
CA GLY A 131 -12.17 -11.44 -13.59
C GLY A 131 -10.75 -11.99 -13.70
N GLY A 132 -9.94 -11.90 -12.64
CA GLY A 132 -8.60 -12.48 -12.58
C GLY A 132 -7.56 -11.82 -13.45
N LYS A 133 -7.83 -10.63 -14.02
CA LYS A 133 -6.91 -9.93 -14.91
C LYS A 133 -6.86 -8.44 -14.62
N LEU A 134 -5.72 -7.87 -14.88
CA LEU A 134 -5.52 -6.43 -14.92
C LEU A 134 -5.06 -5.99 -16.30
#